data_3ac1a36751eb05a1f3e0143ddf54f8a9
#
_entry.id   3ac1a36751eb05a1f3e0143ddf54f8a9
#
_cell.length_a   1.000
_cell.length_b   1.000
_cell.length_c   1.000
_cell.angle_alpha   90.00
_cell.angle_beta   90.00
_cell.angle_gamma   90.00
#
_symmetry.space_group_name_H-M   'P 1'
#
loop_
_entity.id
_entity.type
_entity.pdbx_description
1 polymer ?
#
loop_
_entity_poly.entity_id
_entity_poly.type
_entity_poly.pdbx_seq_one_letter_code
_entity_poly.pdbx_strand_id
1 'polypeptide(L)'
;MKRNFILIIVSVLSIIYSDSFSQSCCGGSIYDVAVLPLNKKALFNVGFNYENYMGVWDESGVWNKIANTSYQMKPVMSAGYRFNKQLQAGLSVPFVYNRNELPGLRPSGSGIGDITISGRYEFLHEFQVYELNGKNKTDKKTPYLAMTFGLVLPTGKSDESALTEAEITGKGAFATTIGVSALKSIVRNKFQTAIDLSWQHNFEKTYTSVYGEPVTNSFTKKLGDKFNYGLSFNYLINDWNAVSLSAGGFLQSAYKIDGTEGHNSDEHVLNFTTSYTYYPNLNIRITPSFKWYIPTNNIGKNTTGSYLFALNLVYYIENNDDY
;
A
#
# COMPACT_ATOMS: atom_id res chain seq x y z
N MET A 1 -8.97 -37.26 -4.44
CA MET A 1 -9.03 -36.02 -3.60
C MET A 1 -9.05 -34.71 -4.38
N LYS A 2 -8.32 -34.53 -5.50
CA LYS A 2 -8.30 -33.25 -6.26
C LYS A 2 -9.64 -32.79 -6.88
N ARG A 3 -10.50 -33.76 -7.29
CA ARG A 3 -11.79 -33.45 -7.96
C ARG A 3 -12.88 -32.94 -7.03
N ASN A 4 -12.82 -33.30 -5.74
CA ASN A 4 -13.81 -32.82 -4.75
C ASN A 4 -13.51 -31.41 -4.22
N PHE A 5 -12.24 -30.98 -4.27
CA PHE A 5 -11.86 -29.63 -3.86
C PHE A 5 -12.32 -28.57 -4.86
N ILE A 6 -12.30 -28.89 -6.17
CA ILE A 6 -12.80 -28.01 -7.24
C ILE A 6 -14.34 -27.88 -7.17
N LEU A 7 -15.04 -28.97 -6.83
CA LEU A 7 -16.50 -28.97 -6.66
C LEU A 7 -16.96 -28.12 -5.47
N ILE A 8 -16.19 -28.07 -4.37
CA ILE A 8 -16.50 -27.21 -3.21
C ILE A 8 -16.30 -25.73 -3.56
N ILE A 9 -15.29 -25.40 -4.34
CA ILE A 9 -15.08 -24.02 -4.82
C ILE A 9 -16.18 -23.57 -5.78
N VAL A 10 -16.66 -24.46 -6.65
CA VAL A 10 -17.72 -24.16 -7.62
C VAL A 10 -19.10 -24.08 -6.95
N SER A 11 -19.38 -24.88 -5.92
CA SER A 11 -20.68 -24.86 -5.23
C SER A 11 -20.85 -23.67 -4.27
N VAL A 12 -19.78 -23.02 -3.83
CA VAL A 12 -19.84 -21.74 -3.06
C VAL A 12 -20.14 -20.54 -3.96
N LEU A 13 -19.96 -20.69 -5.28
CA LEU A 13 -20.11 -19.61 -6.27
C LEU A 13 -21.55 -19.41 -6.78
N SER A 14 -22.54 -20.18 -6.35
CA SER A 14 -23.84 -20.22 -7.03
C SER A 14 -25.04 -19.61 -6.28
N ILE A 15 -24.86 -18.80 -5.24
CA ILE A 15 -25.99 -18.24 -4.49
C ILE A 15 -25.91 -16.71 -4.45
N ILE A 16 -27.00 -16.10 -4.96
CA ILE A 16 -27.57 -14.76 -4.78
C ILE A 16 -27.22 -13.69 -5.83
N TYR A 17 -28.24 -13.30 -6.58
CA TYR A 17 -28.35 -12.10 -7.40
C TYR A 17 -28.84 -10.94 -6.53
N SER A 18 -28.10 -9.84 -6.49
CA SER A 18 -28.59 -8.52 -6.14
C SER A 18 -27.83 -7.45 -6.93
N ASP A 19 -28.57 -6.51 -7.50
CA ASP A 19 -28.00 -5.39 -8.26
C ASP A 19 -27.54 -4.29 -7.30
N SER A 20 -26.24 -4.18 -7.08
CA SER A 20 -25.69 -3.08 -6.32
C SER A 20 -24.35 -2.58 -6.88
N PHE A 21 -24.19 -1.27 -6.84
CA PHE A 21 -22.99 -0.58 -7.28
C PHE A 21 -21.98 -0.51 -6.12
N SER A 22 -21.18 -1.55 -5.94
CA SER A 22 -20.05 -1.52 -5.00
C SER A 22 -18.73 -1.45 -5.76
N GLN A 23 -17.99 -0.35 -5.59
CA GLN A 23 -16.60 -0.28 -5.99
C GLN A 23 -15.73 -0.75 -4.82
N SER A 24 -15.27 -2.00 -4.90
CA SER A 24 -14.28 -2.52 -3.95
C SER A 24 -12.92 -1.86 -4.23
N CYS A 25 -12.43 -1.07 -3.30
CA CYS A 25 -11.07 -0.55 -3.35
C CYS A 25 -10.10 -1.58 -2.78
N CYS A 26 -9.04 -1.86 -3.53
CA CYS A 26 -7.97 -2.78 -3.16
C CYS A 26 -7.30 -2.37 -1.84
N GLY A 27 -7.05 -3.35 -0.99
CA GLY A 27 -6.53 -3.10 0.34
C GLY A 27 -5.08 -2.66 0.39
N GLY A 28 -4.81 -1.70 1.24
CA GLY A 28 -3.56 -1.58 1.98
C GLY A 28 -2.33 -1.00 1.27
N SER A 29 -2.45 -0.25 0.17
CA SER A 29 -1.30 0.52 -0.33
C SER A 29 -1.30 1.94 0.24
N ILE A 30 -0.13 2.55 0.32
CA ILE A 30 0.01 3.99 0.66
C ILE A 30 -0.78 4.92 -0.28
N TYR A 31 -1.32 4.39 -1.37
CA TYR A 31 -2.14 5.08 -2.37
C TYR A 31 -3.66 4.97 -2.15
N ASP A 32 -4.10 4.24 -1.13
CA ASP A 32 -5.54 4.05 -0.83
C ASP A 32 -6.29 5.36 -0.54
N VAL A 33 -5.57 6.39 -0.09
CA VAL A 33 -6.16 7.70 0.21
C VAL A 33 -6.72 8.39 -1.03
N ALA A 34 -6.14 8.15 -2.19
CA ALA A 34 -6.55 8.81 -3.42
C ALA A 34 -7.63 8.05 -4.21
N VAL A 35 -8.16 6.94 -3.67
CA VAL A 35 -9.19 6.17 -4.37
C VAL A 35 -10.57 6.49 -3.81
N LEU A 36 -11.22 7.47 -4.43
CA LEU A 36 -12.59 7.87 -4.15
C LEU A 36 -13.54 7.24 -5.17
N PRO A 37 -14.65 6.64 -4.74
CA PRO A 37 -15.74 6.29 -5.64
C PRO A 37 -16.25 7.51 -6.42
N LEU A 38 -16.78 7.30 -7.62
CA LEU A 38 -17.26 8.40 -8.48
C LEU A 38 -18.33 9.28 -7.82
N ASN A 39 -19.17 8.70 -6.97
CA ASN A 39 -20.22 9.38 -6.22
C ASN A 39 -19.73 10.04 -4.92
N LYS A 40 -18.42 10.05 -4.65
CA LYS A 40 -17.86 10.65 -3.43
C LYS A 40 -16.92 11.81 -3.78
N LYS A 41 -17.08 12.92 -3.06
CA LYS A 41 -16.31 14.16 -3.24
C LYS A 41 -15.04 14.18 -2.44
N ALA A 42 -15.10 13.69 -1.20
CA ALA A 42 -13.95 13.65 -0.31
C ALA A 42 -13.99 12.40 0.58
N LEU A 43 -12.85 12.10 1.18
CA LEU A 43 -12.73 11.09 2.22
C LEU A 43 -11.80 11.56 3.34
N PHE A 44 -12.07 11.06 4.54
CA PHE A 44 -11.15 11.07 5.67
C PHE A 44 -10.91 9.63 6.11
N ASN A 45 -9.65 9.29 6.34
CA ASN A 45 -9.27 7.97 6.81
C ASN A 45 -8.45 8.08 8.10
N VAL A 46 -8.78 7.22 9.06
CA VAL A 46 -7.93 6.93 10.22
C VAL A 46 -7.53 5.47 10.12
N GLY A 47 -6.24 5.25 9.92
CA GLY A 47 -5.65 3.93 9.83
C GLY A 47 -4.79 3.64 11.05
N PHE A 48 -4.67 2.37 11.42
CA PHE A 48 -3.73 1.87 12.42
C PHE A 48 -3.04 0.64 11.86
N ASN A 49 -1.71 0.65 11.85
CA ASN A 49 -0.88 -0.48 11.45
C ASN A 49 -0.04 -0.95 12.65
N TYR A 50 -0.05 -2.25 12.88
CA TYR A 50 0.85 -2.93 13.81
C TYR A 50 1.69 -3.93 13.03
N GLU A 51 2.98 -3.71 12.96
CA GLU A 51 3.94 -4.56 12.26
C GLU A 51 4.90 -5.19 13.26
N ASN A 52 5.00 -6.51 13.23
CA ASN A 52 5.93 -7.25 14.07
C ASN A 52 6.95 -7.96 13.20
N TYR A 53 8.23 -7.71 13.46
CA TYR A 53 9.33 -8.25 12.68
C TYR A 53 9.67 -9.67 13.15
N MET A 54 9.73 -10.60 12.19
CA MET A 54 9.98 -12.03 12.47
C MET A 54 11.41 -12.44 12.16
N GLY A 55 12.05 -11.77 11.21
CA GLY A 55 13.39 -12.12 10.73
C GLY A 55 13.85 -11.23 9.60
N VAL A 56 14.99 -11.57 9.04
CA VAL A 56 15.60 -10.87 7.91
C VAL A 56 16.05 -11.87 6.85
N TRP A 57 15.93 -11.51 5.60
CA TRP A 57 16.67 -12.16 4.53
C TRP A 57 17.99 -11.44 4.35
N ASP A 58 19.07 -12.23 4.35
CA ASP A 58 20.40 -11.69 4.08
C ASP A 58 20.63 -11.42 2.58
N GLU A 59 21.85 -11.03 2.24
CA GLU A 59 22.28 -10.75 0.86
C GLU A 59 22.20 -11.95 -0.09
N SER A 60 22.16 -13.16 0.45
CA SER A 60 22.04 -14.42 -0.28
C SER A 60 20.58 -14.90 -0.38
N GLY A 61 19.64 -14.15 0.22
CA GLY A 61 18.23 -14.54 0.29
C GLY A 61 17.94 -15.64 1.29
N VAL A 62 18.86 -15.92 2.22
CA VAL A 62 18.65 -16.89 3.31
C VAL A 62 17.86 -16.23 4.42
N TRP A 63 16.81 -16.91 4.88
CA TRP A 63 15.97 -16.43 5.97
C TRP A 63 16.62 -16.69 7.33
N ASN A 64 16.81 -15.62 8.09
CA ASN A 64 17.34 -15.63 9.44
C ASN A 64 16.30 -15.10 10.42
N LYS A 65 15.82 -15.96 11.33
CA LYS A 65 14.85 -15.56 12.35
C LYS A 65 15.48 -14.62 13.35
N ILE A 66 14.80 -13.51 13.69
CA ILE A 66 15.21 -12.61 14.77
C ILE A 66 14.81 -13.24 16.11
N ALA A 67 15.76 -13.31 17.04
CA ALA A 67 15.51 -13.87 18.38
C ALA A 67 14.70 -12.94 19.29
N ASN A 68 14.74 -11.63 19.02
CA ASN A 68 14.12 -10.59 19.84
C ASN A 68 12.88 -10.02 19.15
N THR A 69 11.91 -9.60 19.96
CA THR A 69 10.66 -9.01 19.44
C THR A 69 10.86 -7.52 19.12
N SER A 70 10.85 -7.16 17.86
CA SER A 70 10.84 -5.76 17.42
C SER A 70 9.54 -5.47 16.70
N TYR A 71 8.91 -4.33 16.97
CA TYR A 71 7.65 -3.96 16.32
C TYR A 71 7.54 -2.47 16.05
N GLN A 72 6.69 -2.16 15.10
CA GLN A 72 6.30 -0.80 14.75
C GLN A 72 4.78 -0.64 14.86
N MET A 73 4.34 0.45 15.49
CA MET A 73 2.95 0.93 15.43
C MET A 73 2.92 2.19 14.57
N LYS A 74 1.97 2.25 13.65
CA LYS A 74 1.86 3.38 12.74
C LYS A 74 0.39 3.79 12.54
N PRO A 75 -0.20 4.60 13.46
CA PRO A 75 -1.41 5.33 13.14
C PRO A 75 -1.18 6.27 11.97
N VAL A 76 -2.19 6.38 11.09
CA VAL A 76 -2.13 7.20 9.88
C VAL A 76 -3.42 7.99 9.76
N MET A 77 -3.31 9.29 9.57
CA MET A 77 -4.43 10.15 9.19
C MET A 77 -4.30 10.53 7.73
N SER A 78 -5.40 10.43 7.00
CA SER A 78 -5.38 10.72 5.57
C SER A 78 -6.65 11.44 5.14
N ALA A 79 -6.51 12.29 4.13
CA ALA A 79 -7.63 12.95 3.49
C ALA A 79 -7.49 12.85 1.96
N GLY A 80 -8.61 12.70 1.26
CA GLY A 80 -8.64 12.68 -0.19
C GLY A 80 -9.76 13.56 -0.73
N TYR A 81 -9.55 14.13 -1.89
CA TYR A 81 -10.49 15.00 -2.56
C TYR A 81 -10.55 14.71 -4.07
N ARG A 82 -11.76 14.65 -4.62
CA ARG A 82 -12.03 14.51 -6.05
C ARG A 82 -12.32 15.86 -6.65
N PHE A 83 -11.45 16.35 -7.53
CA PHE A 83 -11.63 17.63 -8.23
C PHE A 83 -12.65 17.54 -9.34
N ASN A 84 -12.63 16.45 -10.10
CA ASN A 84 -13.56 16.15 -11.19
C ASN A 84 -13.69 14.63 -11.37
N LYS A 85 -14.38 14.17 -12.41
CA LYS A 85 -14.59 12.74 -12.69
C LYS A 85 -13.30 11.94 -12.79
N GLN A 86 -12.22 12.56 -13.18
CA GLN A 86 -10.96 11.89 -13.51
C GLN A 86 -9.86 12.14 -12.47
N LEU A 87 -9.81 13.32 -11.84
CA LEU A 87 -8.68 13.75 -11.01
C LEU A 87 -9.04 13.72 -9.53
N GLN A 88 -8.18 13.04 -8.77
CA GLN A 88 -8.21 12.96 -7.31
C GLN A 88 -6.84 13.31 -6.76
N ALA A 89 -6.80 13.85 -5.55
CA ALA A 89 -5.57 13.98 -4.78
C ALA A 89 -5.82 13.60 -3.31
N GLY A 90 -4.74 13.29 -2.61
CA GLY A 90 -4.78 12.91 -1.21
C GLY A 90 -3.52 13.30 -0.48
N LEU A 91 -3.67 13.37 0.84
CA LEU A 91 -2.62 13.64 1.80
C LEU A 91 -2.64 12.55 2.87
N SER A 92 -1.48 12.05 3.25
CA SER A 92 -1.33 11.05 4.31
C SER A 92 -0.24 11.47 5.28
N VAL A 93 -0.57 11.48 6.57
CA VAL A 93 0.32 11.85 7.67
C VAL A 93 0.42 10.66 8.62
N PRO A 94 1.52 9.90 8.60
CA PRO A 94 1.75 8.82 9.54
C PRO A 94 2.38 9.36 10.84
N PHE A 95 2.03 8.74 11.95
CA PHE A 95 2.77 8.80 13.19
C PHE A 95 3.40 7.44 13.44
N VAL A 96 4.69 7.39 13.74
CA VAL A 96 5.44 6.14 13.87
C VAL A 96 5.90 5.97 15.32
N TYR A 97 5.70 4.81 15.89
CA TYR A 97 6.29 4.35 17.13
C TYR A 97 7.02 3.04 16.88
N ASN A 98 8.33 3.03 17.12
CA ASN A 98 9.18 1.86 16.98
C ASN A 98 9.62 1.37 18.36
N ARG A 99 9.72 0.05 18.50
CA ARG A 99 10.35 -0.59 19.64
C ARG A 99 11.20 -1.75 19.16
N ASN A 100 12.49 -1.67 19.49
CA ASN A 100 13.46 -2.72 19.20
C ASN A 100 13.83 -3.41 20.53
N GLU A 101 13.71 -4.73 20.62
CA GLU A 101 14.17 -5.48 21.76
C GLU A 101 15.52 -6.10 21.42
N LEU A 102 16.58 -5.60 22.07
CA LEU A 102 17.91 -6.14 22.00
C LEU A 102 18.26 -6.77 23.36
N PRO A 103 19.21 -7.74 23.45
CA PRO A 103 19.61 -8.29 24.72
C PRO A 103 20.08 -7.20 25.69
N GLY A 104 19.33 -7.01 26.79
CA GLY A 104 19.63 -6.00 27.81
C GLY A 104 19.26 -4.56 27.47
N LEU A 105 18.74 -4.27 26.26
CA LEU A 105 18.34 -2.94 25.82
C LEU A 105 16.98 -2.99 25.13
N ARG A 106 16.13 -1.98 25.40
CA ARG A 106 14.82 -1.84 24.79
C ARG A 106 14.60 -0.43 24.23
N PRO A 107 15.41 -0.01 23.24
CA PRO A 107 15.25 1.32 22.67
C PRO A 107 13.87 1.45 22.02
N SER A 108 13.25 2.60 22.24
CA SER A 108 11.98 2.98 21.60
C SER A 108 12.06 4.42 21.15
N GLY A 109 11.36 4.73 20.08
CA GLY A 109 11.26 6.08 19.57
C GLY A 109 9.93 6.32 18.87
N SER A 110 9.55 7.58 18.78
CA SER A 110 8.30 7.96 18.11
C SER A 110 8.43 9.33 17.46
N GLY A 111 7.57 9.58 16.50
CA GLY A 111 7.48 10.86 15.81
C GLY A 111 6.55 10.80 14.59
N ILE A 112 6.39 11.95 13.97
CA ILE A 112 5.74 12.04 12.66
C ILE A 112 6.64 11.32 11.65
N GLY A 113 6.05 10.51 10.77
CA GLY A 113 6.75 9.90 9.65
C GLY A 113 6.79 10.81 8.42
N ASP A 114 7.21 10.27 7.31
CA ASP A 114 7.24 11.02 6.04
C ASP A 114 5.82 11.23 5.51
N ILE A 115 5.46 12.49 5.29
CA ILE A 115 4.16 12.89 4.73
C ILE A 115 4.14 12.53 3.26
N THR A 116 3.02 11.96 2.81
CA THR A 116 2.82 11.61 1.40
C THR A 116 1.68 12.42 0.80
N ILE A 117 1.96 13.07 -0.33
CA ILE A 117 0.97 13.69 -1.20
C ILE A 117 0.78 12.74 -2.38
N SER A 118 -0.47 12.43 -2.70
CA SER A 118 -0.80 11.52 -3.81
C SER A 118 -1.77 12.15 -4.78
N GLY A 119 -1.69 11.76 -6.03
CA GLY A 119 -2.62 12.10 -7.08
C GLY A 119 -3.02 10.87 -7.88
N ARG A 120 -4.23 10.90 -8.45
CA ARG A 120 -4.74 9.83 -9.30
C ARG A 120 -5.53 10.44 -10.45
N TYR A 121 -5.19 10.00 -11.65
CA TYR A 121 -5.92 10.36 -12.86
C TYR A 121 -6.55 9.10 -13.46
N GLU A 122 -7.88 9.10 -13.53
CA GLU A 122 -8.72 7.99 -14.02
C GLU A 122 -9.07 8.25 -15.46
N PHE A 123 -8.52 7.49 -16.40
CA PHE A 123 -8.74 7.74 -17.83
C PHE A 123 -9.70 6.74 -18.50
N LEU A 124 -9.92 5.57 -17.91
CA LEU A 124 -10.95 4.63 -18.35
C LEU A 124 -11.76 4.14 -17.15
N HIS A 125 -13.05 4.02 -17.35
CA HIS A 125 -14.00 3.50 -16.36
C HIS A 125 -14.70 2.27 -16.89
N GLU A 126 -14.97 1.29 -16.02
CA GLU A 126 -15.78 0.13 -16.36
C GLU A 126 -17.27 0.51 -16.54
N PHE A 127 -17.98 -0.31 -17.33
CA PHE A 127 -19.43 -0.23 -17.51
C PHE A 127 -19.96 1.11 -18.03
N GLN A 128 -19.17 1.81 -18.83
CA GLN A 128 -19.65 3.02 -19.49
C GLN A 128 -20.85 2.69 -20.37
N VAL A 129 -21.86 3.55 -20.28
CA VAL A 129 -23.05 3.46 -21.12
C VAL A 129 -22.85 4.34 -22.34
N TYR A 130 -23.07 3.79 -23.52
CA TYR A 130 -23.02 4.51 -24.78
C TYR A 130 -24.31 4.20 -25.60
N GLU A 131 -24.74 5.15 -26.38
CA GLU A 131 -25.88 4.98 -27.28
C GLU A 131 -25.43 4.37 -28.60
N LEU A 132 -26.10 3.30 -29.03
CA LEU A 132 -25.91 2.69 -30.35
C LEU A 132 -27.29 2.36 -30.95
N ASN A 133 -27.61 2.97 -32.09
CA ASN A 133 -28.88 2.81 -32.81
C ASN A 133 -30.09 3.09 -31.91
N GLY A 134 -30.06 4.19 -31.16
CA GLY A 134 -31.16 4.60 -30.27
C GLY A 134 -31.34 3.72 -29.02
N LYS A 135 -30.37 2.83 -28.72
CA LYS A 135 -30.39 1.95 -27.52
C LYS A 135 -29.15 2.15 -26.68
N ASN A 136 -29.35 2.29 -25.39
CA ASN A 136 -28.26 2.32 -24.43
C ASN A 136 -27.60 0.94 -24.31
N LYS A 137 -26.31 0.88 -24.55
CA LYS A 137 -25.46 -0.31 -24.35
C LYS A 137 -24.40 -0.06 -23.31
N THR A 138 -24.16 -1.04 -22.47
CA THR A 138 -23.10 -0.99 -21.47
C THR A 138 -21.83 -1.66 -22.02
N ASP A 139 -20.72 -0.94 -21.99
CA ASP A 139 -19.42 -1.51 -22.31
C ASP A 139 -18.98 -2.45 -21.16
N LYS A 140 -18.90 -3.75 -21.47
CA LYS A 140 -18.47 -4.80 -20.54
C LYS A 140 -17.00 -5.17 -20.73
N LYS A 141 -16.32 -4.63 -21.76
CA LYS A 141 -14.96 -5.03 -22.13
C LYS A 141 -13.90 -4.09 -21.57
N THR A 142 -14.17 -2.80 -21.54
CA THR A 142 -13.22 -1.79 -21.05
C THR A 142 -12.89 -2.02 -19.58
N PRO A 143 -11.62 -2.19 -19.21
CA PRO A 143 -11.20 -2.20 -17.81
C PRO A 143 -11.23 -0.77 -17.25
N TYR A 144 -11.26 -0.66 -15.94
CA TYR A 144 -10.90 0.59 -15.27
C TYR A 144 -9.37 0.75 -15.34
N LEU A 145 -8.90 1.94 -15.76
CA LEU A 145 -7.47 2.27 -15.81
C LEU A 145 -7.21 3.64 -15.20
N ALA A 146 -6.18 3.74 -14.39
CA ALA A 146 -5.74 4.98 -13.78
C ALA A 146 -4.22 5.07 -13.70
N MET A 147 -3.70 6.30 -13.74
CA MET A 147 -2.34 6.62 -13.34
C MET A 147 -2.33 7.18 -11.93
N THR A 148 -1.26 6.88 -11.20
CA THR A 148 -1.03 7.37 -9.84
C THR A 148 0.29 8.13 -9.77
N PHE A 149 0.31 9.18 -8.95
CA PHE A 149 1.48 10.01 -8.69
C PHE A 149 1.63 10.14 -7.18
N GLY A 150 2.86 10.18 -6.71
CA GLY A 150 3.16 10.36 -5.29
C GLY A 150 4.38 11.24 -5.08
N LEU A 151 4.35 12.04 -4.02
CA LEU A 151 5.48 12.79 -3.49
C LEU A 151 5.60 12.50 -2.02
N VAL A 152 6.75 11.98 -1.61
CA VAL A 152 7.09 11.75 -0.20
C VAL A 152 7.95 12.90 0.28
N LEU A 153 7.51 13.56 1.34
CA LEU A 153 8.21 14.67 1.99
C LEU A 153 8.97 14.12 3.19
N PRO A 154 10.27 14.45 3.33
CA PRO A 154 11.12 13.93 4.42
C PRO A 154 10.84 14.66 5.75
N THR A 155 9.65 14.49 6.29
CA THR A 155 9.21 15.13 7.55
C THR A 155 9.50 14.28 8.79
N GLY A 156 9.79 12.99 8.59
CA GLY A 156 10.17 12.08 9.66
C GLY A 156 11.64 12.25 10.08
N LYS A 157 11.97 11.77 11.28
CA LYS A 157 13.36 11.64 11.72
C LYS A 157 14.09 10.61 10.87
N SER A 158 15.21 10.99 10.29
CA SER A 158 16.10 10.08 9.57
C SER A 158 17.26 9.61 10.45
N ASP A 159 18.07 8.70 9.95
CA ASP A 159 19.33 8.27 10.54
C ASP A 159 20.36 9.40 10.77
N GLU A 160 20.20 10.55 10.11
CA GLU A 160 21.01 11.74 10.37
C GLU A 160 20.68 12.42 11.72
N SER A 161 19.40 12.49 12.08
CA SER A 161 18.92 13.23 13.26
C SER A 161 18.48 12.34 14.42
N ALA A 162 18.34 11.04 14.22
CA ALA A 162 18.01 10.06 15.26
C ALA A 162 19.27 9.75 16.09
N LEU A 163 19.11 9.49 17.38
CA LEU A 163 20.20 9.02 18.25
C LEU A 163 20.31 7.49 18.25
N THR A 164 19.22 6.81 17.94
CA THR A 164 19.15 5.34 17.85
C THR A 164 18.30 4.94 16.65
N GLU A 165 18.49 3.72 16.17
CA GLU A 165 17.67 3.16 15.08
C GLU A 165 16.17 3.18 15.39
N ALA A 166 15.78 2.99 16.65
CA ALA A 166 14.38 3.03 17.07
C ALA A 166 13.72 4.42 16.90
N GLU A 167 14.52 5.50 16.90
CA GLU A 167 13.99 6.86 16.71
C GLU A 167 13.76 7.22 15.24
N ILE A 168 14.21 6.40 14.29
CA ILE A 168 14.02 6.65 12.88
C ILE A 168 12.53 6.49 12.53
N THR A 169 11.89 7.57 12.08
CA THR A 169 10.47 7.59 11.69
C THR A 169 10.26 7.90 10.22
N GLY A 170 11.31 8.29 9.50
CA GLY A 170 11.29 8.62 8.07
C GLY A 170 12.59 8.32 7.37
N LYS A 171 12.57 8.39 6.04
CA LYS A 171 13.74 8.11 5.19
C LYS A 171 14.70 9.29 5.07
N GLY A 172 14.23 10.50 5.43
CA GLY A 172 15.02 11.72 5.39
C GLY A 172 15.31 12.26 3.98
N ALA A 173 14.82 11.63 2.93
CA ALA A 173 15.00 12.08 1.55
C ALA A 173 13.65 12.18 0.85
N PHE A 174 13.53 13.11 -0.11
CA PHE A 174 12.39 13.18 -1.01
C PHE A 174 12.30 11.92 -1.86
N ALA A 175 11.07 11.52 -2.19
CA ALA A 175 10.84 10.51 -3.20
C ALA A 175 9.62 10.87 -4.05
N THR A 176 9.66 10.50 -5.32
CA THR A 176 8.51 10.60 -6.23
C THR A 176 8.10 9.22 -6.69
N THR A 177 6.81 9.04 -6.92
CA THR A 177 6.27 7.78 -7.43
C THR A 177 5.39 8.05 -8.63
N ILE A 178 5.47 7.18 -9.61
CA ILE A 178 4.53 7.09 -10.72
C ILE A 178 4.05 5.65 -10.83
N GLY A 179 2.76 5.45 -11.11
CA GLY A 179 2.21 4.11 -11.20
C GLY A 179 1.01 4.03 -12.13
N VAL A 180 0.62 2.81 -12.40
CA VAL A 180 -0.59 2.46 -13.17
C VAL A 180 -1.39 1.44 -12.39
N SER A 181 -2.71 1.58 -12.44
CA SER A 181 -3.67 0.70 -11.80
C SER A 181 -4.67 0.25 -12.83
N ALA A 182 -4.85 -1.06 -12.96
CA ALA A 182 -5.85 -1.66 -13.82
C ALA A 182 -6.78 -2.53 -12.99
N LEU A 183 -8.10 -2.35 -13.13
CA LEU A 183 -9.11 -3.15 -12.45
C LEU A 183 -10.09 -3.70 -13.48
N LYS A 184 -10.47 -4.95 -13.31
CA LYS A 184 -11.46 -5.61 -14.15
C LYS A 184 -12.42 -6.45 -13.32
N SER A 185 -13.71 -6.18 -13.50
CA SER A 185 -14.78 -7.02 -12.98
C SER A 185 -14.94 -8.25 -13.88
N ILE A 186 -14.51 -9.41 -13.39
CA ILE A 186 -14.66 -10.70 -14.09
C ILE A 186 -16.12 -11.15 -14.03
N VAL A 187 -16.72 -11.02 -12.84
CA VAL A 187 -18.17 -11.20 -12.63
C VAL A 187 -18.70 -9.90 -12.06
N ARG A 188 -19.61 -9.26 -12.81
CA ARG A 188 -20.18 -7.97 -12.41
C ARG A 188 -20.74 -8.06 -10.99
N ASN A 189 -20.40 -7.08 -10.18
CA ASN A 189 -20.82 -6.93 -8.77
C ASN A 189 -20.47 -8.12 -7.86
N LYS A 190 -19.54 -9.00 -8.27
CA LYS A 190 -19.12 -10.13 -7.42
C LYS A 190 -17.63 -10.35 -7.36
N PHE A 191 -16.96 -10.43 -8.51
CA PHE A 191 -15.56 -10.79 -8.54
C PHE A 191 -14.77 -9.83 -9.42
N GLN A 192 -13.76 -9.21 -8.81
CA GLN A 192 -12.88 -8.25 -9.46
C GLN A 192 -11.44 -8.69 -9.30
N THR A 193 -10.63 -8.39 -10.29
CA THR A 193 -9.17 -8.49 -10.19
C THR A 193 -8.55 -7.14 -10.48
N ALA A 194 -7.47 -6.81 -9.76
CA ALA A 194 -6.72 -5.59 -10.02
C ALA A 194 -5.22 -5.87 -10.05
N ILE A 195 -4.53 -5.08 -10.87
CA ILE A 195 -3.07 -5.07 -11.00
C ILE A 195 -2.62 -3.64 -10.73
N ASP A 196 -1.64 -3.50 -9.84
CA ASP A 196 -1.01 -2.24 -9.50
C ASP A 196 0.49 -2.35 -9.73
N LEU A 197 1.04 -1.41 -10.49
CA LEU A 197 2.46 -1.31 -10.76
C LEU A 197 2.89 0.12 -10.47
N SER A 198 3.99 0.31 -9.74
CA SER A 198 4.53 1.65 -9.51
C SER A 198 6.06 1.64 -9.41
N TRP A 199 6.65 2.72 -9.87
CA TRP A 199 8.06 3.00 -9.73
C TRP A 199 8.24 4.23 -8.85
N GLN A 200 9.10 4.10 -7.83
CA GLN A 200 9.47 5.16 -6.92
C GLN A 200 10.94 5.53 -7.15
N HIS A 201 11.16 6.80 -7.42
CA HIS A 201 12.49 7.40 -7.47
C HIS A 201 12.81 8.07 -6.15
N ASN A 202 13.92 7.67 -5.53
CA ASN A 202 14.44 8.28 -4.31
C ASN A 202 15.51 9.30 -4.67
N PHE A 203 15.36 10.53 -4.17
CA PHE A 203 16.36 11.58 -4.40
C PHE A 203 17.56 11.39 -3.47
N GLU A 204 18.68 11.90 -3.91
CA GLU A 204 19.91 11.96 -3.14
C GLU A 204 19.79 12.96 -1.99
N LYS A 205 20.44 12.66 -0.88
CA LYS A 205 20.54 13.55 0.28
C LYS A 205 21.98 13.60 0.77
N THR A 206 22.45 14.80 1.14
CA THR A 206 23.73 15.01 1.80
C THR A 206 23.59 14.81 3.30
N TYR A 207 24.48 14.05 3.90
CA TYR A 207 24.56 13.77 5.32
C TYR A 207 25.73 14.51 5.95
N THR A 208 25.48 15.19 7.06
CA THR A 208 26.50 15.87 7.87
C THR A 208 26.66 15.24 9.25
N SER A 209 25.74 14.34 9.61
CA SER A 209 25.78 13.54 10.82
C SER A 209 25.15 12.18 10.59
N VAL A 210 25.46 11.20 11.45
CA VAL A 210 24.82 9.88 11.49
C VAL A 210 24.58 9.54 12.96
N TYR A 211 23.35 9.19 13.31
CA TYR A 211 22.90 8.98 14.69
C TYR A 211 23.26 10.14 15.64
N GLY A 212 23.10 11.38 15.15
CA GLY A 212 23.38 12.61 15.91
C GLY A 212 24.86 12.93 16.03
N GLU A 213 25.76 12.06 15.61
CA GLU A 213 27.21 12.29 15.66
C GLU A 213 27.68 12.94 14.33
N PRO A 214 28.40 14.09 14.39
CA PRO A 214 28.94 14.72 13.19
C PRO A 214 29.92 13.79 12.46
N VAL A 215 29.81 13.71 11.13
CA VAL A 215 30.79 12.99 10.32
C VAL A 215 31.95 13.90 9.94
N THR A 216 33.14 13.36 9.85
CA THR A 216 34.35 14.13 9.50
C THR A 216 34.26 14.75 8.11
N ASN A 217 33.68 14.03 7.16
CA ASN A 217 33.39 14.53 5.82
C ASN A 217 31.92 14.24 5.53
N SER A 218 31.21 15.26 5.01
CA SER A 218 29.86 15.04 4.51
C SER A 218 29.87 14.08 3.33
N PHE A 219 28.86 13.22 3.24
CA PHE A 219 28.68 12.29 2.13
C PHE A 219 27.26 12.38 1.57
N THR A 220 27.08 11.93 0.34
CA THR A 220 25.77 11.82 -0.25
C THR A 220 25.27 10.38 -0.18
N LYS A 221 23.99 10.20 0.13
CA LYS A 221 23.34 8.89 0.13
C LYS A 221 22.07 8.96 -0.70
N LYS A 222 21.95 8.07 -1.66
CA LYS A 222 20.74 7.84 -2.44
C LYS A 222 20.24 6.43 -2.16
N LEU A 223 19.00 6.32 -1.65
CA LEU A 223 18.32 5.02 -1.54
C LEU A 223 18.04 4.48 -2.95
N GLY A 224 18.07 3.17 -3.12
CA GLY A 224 17.75 2.55 -4.40
C GLY A 224 16.34 2.89 -4.88
N ASP A 225 16.17 3.01 -6.18
CA ASP A 225 14.86 3.19 -6.78
C ASP A 225 14.04 1.90 -6.62
N LYS A 226 12.71 2.04 -6.41
CA LYS A 226 11.86 0.94 -6.00
C LYS A 226 10.74 0.70 -7.01
N PHE A 227 10.62 -0.52 -7.50
CA PHE A 227 9.50 -0.98 -8.31
C PHE A 227 8.57 -1.83 -7.46
N ASN A 228 7.31 -1.38 -7.28
CA ASN A 228 6.30 -2.13 -6.56
C ASN A 228 5.34 -2.78 -7.55
N TYR A 229 4.87 -3.97 -7.22
CA TYR A 229 3.90 -4.72 -7.99
C TYR A 229 2.88 -5.39 -7.08
N GLY A 230 1.65 -5.51 -7.56
CA GLY A 230 0.57 -6.16 -6.83
C GLY A 230 -0.49 -6.72 -7.76
N LEU A 231 -1.02 -7.88 -7.37
CA LEU A 231 -2.18 -8.51 -7.96
C LEU A 231 -3.19 -8.78 -6.86
N SER A 232 -4.42 -8.35 -7.03
CA SER A 232 -5.47 -8.55 -6.05
C SER A 232 -6.74 -9.16 -6.67
N PHE A 233 -7.43 -9.92 -5.83
CA PHE A 233 -8.70 -10.57 -6.12
C PHE A 233 -9.69 -10.15 -5.04
N ASN A 234 -10.79 -9.52 -5.46
CA ASN A 234 -11.81 -9.00 -4.58
C ASN A 234 -13.11 -9.77 -4.84
N TYR A 235 -13.72 -10.27 -3.78
CA TYR A 235 -15.00 -10.96 -3.83
C TYR A 235 -16.02 -10.21 -2.96
N LEU A 236 -17.07 -9.72 -3.59
CA LEU A 236 -18.20 -9.09 -2.90
C LEU A 236 -19.15 -10.19 -2.42
N ILE A 237 -19.23 -10.36 -1.12
CA ILE A 237 -20.16 -11.30 -0.48
C ILE A 237 -21.59 -10.79 -0.67
N ASN A 238 -21.78 -9.50 -0.41
CA ASN A 238 -23.01 -8.74 -0.62
C ASN A 238 -22.67 -7.25 -0.72
N ASP A 239 -23.67 -6.37 -0.74
CA ASP A 239 -23.51 -4.92 -0.89
C ASP A 239 -22.70 -4.25 0.22
N TRP A 240 -22.62 -4.89 1.37
CA TRP A 240 -22.01 -4.36 2.58
C TRP A 240 -20.71 -5.05 2.95
N ASN A 241 -20.39 -6.16 2.30
CA ASN A 241 -19.27 -7.01 2.72
C ASN A 241 -18.46 -7.48 1.53
N ALA A 242 -17.14 -7.36 1.62
CA ALA A 242 -16.21 -7.88 0.64
C ALA A 242 -14.99 -8.52 1.33
N VAL A 243 -14.37 -9.48 0.66
CA VAL A 243 -13.06 -10.04 1.02
C VAL A 243 -12.10 -9.84 -0.13
N SER A 244 -10.85 -9.59 0.20
CA SER A 244 -9.77 -9.47 -0.78
C SER A 244 -8.61 -10.36 -0.42
N LEU A 245 -7.99 -10.94 -1.46
CA LEU A 245 -6.71 -11.63 -1.38
C LEU A 245 -5.77 -10.96 -2.35
N SER A 246 -4.56 -10.65 -1.93
CA SER A 246 -3.55 -10.08 -2.81
C SER A 246 -2.19 -10.71 -2.60
N ALA A 247 -1.42 -10.75 -3.67
CA ALA A 247 0.01 -11.04 -3.67
C ALA A 247 0.73 -9.84 -4.27
N GLY A 248 1.82 -9.42 -3.66
CA GLY A 248 2.58 -8.27 -4.13
C GLY A 248 3.95 -8.22 -3.51
N GLY A 249 4.72 -7.22 -3.91
CA GLY A 249 6.07 -7.06 -3.41
C GLY A 249 6.75 -5.86 -4.03
N PHE A 250 8.05 -5.83 -3.85
CA PHE A 250 8.88 -4.82 -4.49
C PHE A 250 10.25 -5.38 -4.90
N LEU A 251 10.85 -4.68 -5.86
CA LEU A 251 12.25 -4.79 -6.24
C LEU A 251 12.86 -3.40 -6.02
N GLN A 252 13.95 -3.31 -5.28
CA GLN A 252 14.65 -2.05 -5.03
C GLN A 252 16.10 -2.21 -5.47
N SER A 253 16.60 -1.26 -6.24
CA SER A 253 18.01 -1.26 -6.67
C SER A 253 18.93 -0.96 -5.49
N ALA A 254 20.21 -1.25 -5.63
CA ALA A 254 21.22 -0.95 -4.63
C ALA A 254 21.21 0.55 -4.25
N TYR A 255 21.48 0.85 -2.99
CA TYR A 255 21.72 2.23 -2.57
C TYR A 255 23.08 2.71 -3.06
N LYS A 256 23.27 4.05 -3.10
CA LYS A 256 24.55 4.67 -3.48
C LYS A 256 25.03 5.59 -2.37
N ILE A 257 26.35 5.58 -2.12
CA ILE A 257 27.06 6.52 -1.25
C ILE A 257 28.12 7.21 -2.11
N ASP A 258 28.07 8.52 -2.22
CA ASP A 258 28.93 9.34 -3.07
C ASP A 258 29.01 8.82 -4.53
N GLY A 259 27.84 8.41 -5.05
CA GLY A 259 27.70 7.84 -6.39
C GLY A 259 28.13 6.38 -6.54
N THR A 260 28.78 5.79 -5.53
CA THR A 260 29.23 4.39 -5.54
C THR A 260 28.12 3.47 -5.02
N GLU A 261 27.82 2.42 -5.77
CA GLU A 261 26.81 1.42 -5.37
C GLU A 261 27.30 0.58 -4.18
N GLY A 262 26.42 0.41 -3.20
CA GLY A 262 26.62 -0.54 -2.11
C GLY A 262 26.65 -1.96 -2.65
N HIS A 263 27.69 -2.73 -2.29
CA HIS A 263 27.81 -4.11 -2.74
C HIS A 263 26.64 -4.95 -2.26
N ASN A 264 25.99 -5.69 -3.17
CA ASN A 264 24.85 -6.58 -2.90
C ASN A 264 23.72 -5.95 -2.05
N SER A 265 23.48 -4.65 -2.16
CA SER A 265 22.52 -3.91 -1.33
C SER A 265 21.14 -3.74 -1.98
N ASP A 266 20.91 -4.40 -3.11
CA ASP A 266 19.60 -4.51 -3.73
C ASP A 266 18.63 -5.31 -2.84
N GLU A 267 17.35 -4.93 -2.86
CA GLU A 267 16.34 -5.52 -2.01
C GLU A 267 15.19 -6.06 -2.84
N HIS A 268 14.60 -7.16 -2.41
CA HIS A 268 13.30 -7.60 -2.93
C HIS A 268 12.52 -8.36 -1.86
N VAL A 269 11.20 -8.40 -2.03
CA VAL A 269 10.33 -9.21 -1.18
C VAL A 269 8.99 -9.48 -1.85
N LEU A 270 8.44 -10.66 -1.56
CA LEU A 270 7.06 -11.04 -1.87
C LEU A 270 6.25 -11.11 -0.58
N ASN A 271 5.03 -10.61 -0.62
CA ASN A 271 4.09 -10.68 0.50
C ASN A 271 2.67 -11.06 0.03
N PHE A 272 1.89 -11.54 0.98
CA PHE A 272 0.48 -11.84 0.79
C PHE A 272 -0.34 -10.99 1.76
N THR A 273 -1.49 -10.51 1.28
CA THR A 273 -2.41 -9.74 2.11
C THR A 273 -3.81 -10.30 1.97
N THR A 274 -4.51 -10.42 3.08
CA THR A 274 -5.95 -10.66 3.12
C THR A 274 -6.63 -9.49 3.80
N SER A 275 -7.80 -9.13 3.33
CA SER A 275 -8.59 -8.08 3.97
C SER A 275 -10.08 -8.42 3.91
N TYR A 276 -10.80 -7.87 4.88
CA TYR A 276 -12.26 -7.87 4.94
C TYR A 276 -12.72 -6.43 4.94
N THR A 277 -13.66 -6.10 4.09
CA THR A 277 -14.25 -4.75 4.01
C THR A 277 -15.70 -4.82 4.42
N TYR A 278 -16.09 -3.95 5.37
CA TYR A 278 -17.45 -3.78 5.84
C TYR A 278 -17.90 -2.34 5.65
N TYR A 279 -19.09 -2.17 5.10
CA TYR A 279 -19.75 -0.89 4.93
C TYR A 279 -20.98 -0.82 5.87
N PRO A 280 -20.87 -0.21 7.07
CA PRO A 280 -22.03 -0.01 7.96
C PRO A 280 -23.13 0.83 7.31
N ASN A 281 -22.75 1.72 6.43
CA ASN A 281 -23.60 2.55 5.57
C ASN A 281 -22.80 3.04 4.35
N LEU A 282 -23.44 3.79 3.45
CA LEU A 282 -22.83 4.28 2.21
C LEU A 282 -21.64 5.24 2.42
N ASN A 283 -21.47 5.79 3.61
CA ASN A 283 -20.45 6.80 3.92
C ASN A 283 -19.33 6.28 4.83
N ILE A 284 -19.45 5.09 5.38
CA ILE A 284 -18.43 4.52 6.29
C ILE A 284 -17.93 3.19 5.71
N ARG A 285 -16.62 3.04 5.69
CA ARG A 285 -15.94 1.78 5.34
C ARG A 285 -14.97 1.41 6.46
N ILE A 286 -15.02 0.17 6.88
CA ILE A 286 -14.13 -0.43 7.87
C ILE A 286 -13.40 -1.58 7.20
N THR A 287 -12.06 -1.55 7.23
CA THR A 287 -11.24 -2.56 6.55
C THR A 287 -10.12 -3.06 7.47
N PRO A 288 -10.33 -4.13 8.24
CA PRO A 288 -9.23 -4.89 8.82
C PRO A 288 -8.48 -5.65 7.71
N SER A 289 -7.16 -5.72 7.84
CA SER A 289 -6.30 -6.48 6.94
C SER A 289 -5.13 -7.13 7.67
N PHE A 290 -4.62 -8.19 7.08
CA PHE A 290 -3.45 -8.91 7.54
C PHE A 290 -2.51 -9.13 6.37
N LYS A 291 -1.28 -8.63 6.50
CA LYS A 291 -0.19 -8.84 5.54
C LYS A 291 0.85 -9.76 6.16
N TRP A 292 1.32 -10.68 5.37
CA TRP A 292 2.31 -11.65 5.80
C TRP A 292 3.42 -11.82 4.76
N TYR A 293 4.64 -11.80 5.25
CA TYR A 293 5.84 -12.12 4.51
C TYR A 293 6.22 -13.57 4.81
N ILE A 294 6.25 -14.44 3.79
CA ILE A 294 6.52 -15.86 3.98
C ILE A 294 7.99 -16.05 4.39
N PRO A 295 8.29 -16.61 5.59
CA PRO A 295 9.65 -16.74 6.11
C PRO A 295 10.37 -17.95 5.48
N THR A 296 10.62 -17.91 4.17
CA THR A 296 11.34 -18.94 3.44
C THR A 296 12.47 -18.35 2.62
N ASN A 297 13.50 -19.14 2.30
CA ASN A 297 14.64 -18.67 1.50
C ASN A 297 14.20 -18.23 0.09
N ASN A 298 14.91 -17.29 -0.48
CA ASN A 298 14.77 -16.76 -1.84
C ASN A 298 13.45 -16.01 -2.14
N ILE A 299 12.61 -15.73 -1.14
CA ILE A 299 11.41 -14.90 -1.30
C ILE A 299 11.69 -13.43 -1.01
N GLY A 300 12.74 -13.17 -0.24
CA GLY A 300 13.26 -11.84 0.05
C GLY A 300 14.79 -11.80 -0.02
N LYS A 301 15.33 -10.60 -0.08
CA LYS A 301 16.77 -10.32 -0.05
C LYS A 301 16.98 -8.96 0.61
N ASN A 302 17.97 -8.86 1.51
CA ASN A 302 18.36 -7.64 2.25
C ASN A 302 17.19 -6.88 2.89
N THR A 303 16.16 -7.59 3.32
CA THR A 303 14.95 -6.97 3.85
C THR A 303 14.38 -7.72 5.03
N THR A 304 13.56 -7.06 5.81
CA THR A 304 12.88 -7.66 6.95
C THR A 304 11.60 -8.34 6.54
N GLY A 305 11.35 -9.51 7.11
CA GLY A 305 10.07 -10.18 7.03
C GLY A 305 9.26 -9.96 8.30
N SER A 306 8.00 -9.67 8.14
CA SER A 306 7.10 -9.33 9.21
C SER A 306 5.70 -9.91 8.99
N TYR A 307 4.85 -9.80 9.99
CA TYR A 307 3.40 -9.76 9.79
C TYR A 307 2.88 -8.39 10.21
N LEU A 308 1.88 -7.91 9.48
CA LEU A 308 1.28 -6.62 9.70
C LEU A 308 -0.24 -6.78 9.82
N PHE A 309 -0.79 -6.30 10.93
CA PHE A 309 -2.22 -6.06 11.09
C PHE A 309 -2.51 -4.60 10.82
N ALA A 310 -3.53 -4.33 10.00
CA ALA A 310 -3.99 -2.99 9.76
C ALA A 310 -5.51 -2.90 9.95
N LEU A 311 -5.97 -1.75 10.43
CA LEU A 311 -7.37 -1.37 10.50
C LEU A 311 -7.52 0.01 9.89
N ASN A 312 -8.38 0.15 8.90
CA ASN A 312 -8.71 1.43 8.28
C ASN A 312 -10.18 1.75 8.51
N LEU A 313 -10.45 2.95 8.98
CA LEU A 313 -11.77 3.54 9.11
C LEU A 313 -11.86 4.74 8.17
N VAL A 314 -12.69 4.64 7.15
CA VAL A 314 -12.86 5.69 6.13
C VAL A 314 -14.25 6.27 6.24
N TYR A 315 -14.33 7.60 6.27
CA TYR A 315 -15.56 8.36 6.14
C TYR A 315 -15.59 9.09 4.79
N TYR A 316 -16.66 8.90 4.03
CA TYR A 316 -16.85 9.52 2.72
C TYR A 316 -17.85 10.67 2.80
N ILE A 317 -17.55 11.74 2.10
CA ILE A 317 -18.45 12.86 1.82
C ILE A 317 -19.02 12.67 0.41
N GLU A 318 -20.33 12.76 0.28
CA GLU A 318 -21.02 12.58 -1.00
C GLU A 318 -20.70 13.72 -1.98
N ASN A 319 -20.75 13.39 -3.23
CA ASN A 319 -20.64 14.34 -4.31
C ASN A 319 -22.06 14.73 -4.76
N ASN A 320 -22.46 15.95 -4.43
CA ASN A 320 -23.75 16.50 -4.84
C ASN A 320 -23.67 17.25 -6.19
N ASP A 321 -22.48 17.27 -6.82
CA ASP A 321 -22.32 17.89 -8.13
C ASP A 321 -22.93 16.92 -9.19
N ASP A 322 -23.92 17.35 -9.92
CA ASP A 322 -24.45 16.66 -11.11
C ASP A 322 -23.37 16.70 -12.20
N TYR A 323 -22.69 15.58 -12.40
CA TYR A 323 -21.73 15.41 -13.49
C TYR A 323 -22.38 14.81 -14.74
#